data_9880700925a8946506cfc31e87d1123c
#
_entry.id   9880700925a8946506cfc31e87d1123c
#
_cell.length_a   1.000
_cell.length_b   1.000
_cell.length_c   1.000
_cell.angle_alpha   90.00
_cell.angle_beta   90.00
_cell.angle_gamma   90.00
#
_symmetry.space_group_name_H-M   'P 1'
#
loop_
_entity.id
_entity.type
_entity.pdbx_description
1 polymer ?
#
loop_
_entity_poly.entity_id
_entity_poly.type
_entity_poly.pdbx_seq_one_letter_code
_entity_poly.pdbx_strand_id
1 'polypeptide(L)'
;DHLNNIFSYSNIDMDTILDRCIVDGFIYTRYFRMEGKVDEFTDRIFSYMLNRYISKYDYIFYTSPYDVSLINDGERSMSESFRNKIINLYEELILNKYPNVFVLEGSVESRYNKMVEIISNGKTE
;
A
#
# COMPACT_ATOMS: atom_id res chain seq x y z
N ASP A 1 3.26 9.04 12.03
CA ASP A 1 3.20 7.62 11.76
C ASP A 1 1.86 7.25 11.13
N HIS A 2 1.80 6.12 10.44
CA HIS A 2 0.62 5.73 9.65
C HIS A 2 -0.64 5.55 10.48
N LEU A 3 -0.51 4.99 11.67
CA LEU A 3 -1.67 4.76 12.53
C LEU A 3 -2.28 6.07 13.01
N ASN A 4 -1.44 7.02 13.39
CA ASN A 4 -1.92 8.33 13.82
C ASN A 4 -2.65 9.04 12.68
N ASN A 5 -2.12 8.95 11.46
CA ASN A 5 -2.76 9.54 10.30
C ASN A 5 -4.13 8.92 10.05
N ILE A 6 -4.26 7.60 10.14
CA ILE A 6 -5.53 6.91 9.95
C ILE A 6 -6.56 7.37 10.97
N PHE A 7 -6.18 7.38 12.25
CA PHE A 7 -7.12 7.78 13.31
C PHE A 7 -7.50 9.25 13.22
N SER A 8 -6.56 10.12 12.84
CA SER A 8 -6.83 11.55 12.71
C SER A 8 -7.79 11.83 11.58
N TYR A 9 -7.59 11.22 10.41
CA TYR A 9 -8.37 11.54 9.22
C TYR A 9 -9.67 10.77 9.11
N SER A 10 -9.79 9.59 9.73
CA SER A 10 -11.00 8.80 9.65
C SER A 10 -12.20 9.44 10.33
N ASN A 11 -11.99 10.45 11.17
CA ASN A 11 -13.07 11.17 11.88
C ASN A 11 -13.44 12.49 11.22
N ILE A 12 -12.84 12.79 10.05
CA ILE A 12 -13.09 14.04 9.34
C ILE A 12 -14.04 13.75 8.18
N ASP A 13 -15.15 14.47 8.14
CA ASP A 13 -16.15 14.33 7.08
C ASP A 13 -15.72 15.18 5.88
N MET A 14 -14.64 14.73 5.19
CA MET A 14 -14.12 15.38 3.98
C MET A 14 -13.30 14.39 3.19
N ASP A 15 -13.11 14.69 1.91
CA ASP A 15 -12.24 13.89 1.06
C ASP A 15 -10.80 14.03 1.52
N THR A 16 -10.13 12.91 1.73
CA THR A 16 -8.77 12.88 2.23
C THR A 16 -7.93 11.92 1.40
N ILE A 17 -6.74 12.36 1.03
CA ILE A 17 -5.78 11.54 0.30
C ILE A 17 -4.58 11.31 1.21
N LEU A 18 -4.23 10.05 1.42
CA LEU A 18 -3.08 9.68 2.24
C LEU A 18 -1.99 9.11 1.34
N ASP A 19 -0.76 9.56 1.58
CA ASP A 19 0.42 8.95 0.98
C ASP A 19 0.88 7.85 1.93
N ARG A 20 0.73 6.60 1.48
CA ARG A 20 0.92 5.39 2.27
C ARG A 20 -0.18 5.15 3.28
N CYS A 21 -0.36 3.91 3.65
CA CYS A 21 -1.45 3.50 4.55
C CYS A 21 -1.02 2.29 5.39
N ILE A 22 -1.97 1.72 6.12
CA ILE A 22 -1.72 0.56 6.98
C ILE A 22 -1.16 -0.64 6.22
N VAL A 23 -1.45 -0.73 4.92
CA VAL A 23 -0.94 -1.82 4.07
C VAL A 23 0.58 -1.83 4.05
N ASP A 24 1.20 -0.66 3.91
CA ASP A 24 2.66 -0.56 3.88
C ASP A 24 3.29 -1.01 5.18
N GLY A 25 2.70 -0.59 6.31
CA GLY A 25 3.16 -1.02 7.62
C GLY A 25 3.11 -2.54 7.78
N PHE A 26 2.02 -3.14 7.33
CA PHE A 26 1.87 -4.59 7.37
C PHE A 26 2.91 -5.30 6.51
N ILE A 27 3.11 -4.84 5.27
CA ILE A 27 4.04 -5.48 4.34
C ILE A 27 5.47 -5.42 4.85
N TYR A 28 5.93 -4.23 5.30
CA TYR A 28 7.29 -4.09 5.79
C TYR A 28 7.51 -4.88 7.09
N THR A 29 6.52 -4.92 7.97
CA THR A 29 6.60 -5.72 9.18
C THR A 29 6.73 -7.20 8.84
N ARG A 30 5.94 -7.69 7.89
CA ARG A 30 6.01 -9.09 7.45
C ARG A 30 7.38 -9.40 6.86
N TYR A 31 7.93 -8.48 6.06
CA TYR A 31 9.25 -8.67 5.49
C TYR A 31 10.31 -8.79 6.59
N PHE A 32 10.29 -7.88 7.57
CA PHE A 32 11.28 -7.92 8.64
C PHE A 32 11.10 -9.12 9.56
N ARG A 33 9.88 -9.60 9.72
CA ARG A 33 9.66 -10.84 10.44
C ARG A 33 10.32 -12.03 9.72
N MET A 34 10.18 -12.08 8.40
CA MET A 34 10.80 -13.13 7.59
C MET A 34 12.33 -13.09 7.67
N GLU A 35 12.88 -11.91 7.87
CA GLU A 35 14.32 -11.73 8.06
C GLU A 35 14.77 -11.93 9.51
N GLY A 36 13.85 -12.25 10.40
CA GLY A 36 14.17 -12.50 11.80
C GLY A 36 14.40 -11.24 12.63
N LYS A 37 14.02 -10.06 12.13
CA LYS A 37 14.27 -8.78 12.80
C LYS A 37 13.09 -8.27 13.61
N VAL A 38 11.91 -8.86 13.39
CA VAL A 38 10.67 -8.50 14.09
C VAL A 38 10.05 -9.80 14.58
N ASP A 39 9.51 -9.78 15.81
CA ASP A 39 8.93 -10.96 16.39
C ASP A 39 7.53 -11.24 15.84
N GLU A 40 7.04 -12.46 16.11
CA GLU A 40 5.73 -12.89 15.63
C GLU A 40 4.61 -12.05 16.24
N PHE A 41 4.76 -11.62 17.49
CA PHE A 41 3.74 -10.83 18.16
C PHE A 41 3.52 -9.50 17.46
N THR A 42 4.59 -8.81 17.10
CA THR A 42 4.51 -7.54 16.36
C THR A 42 3.85 -7.75 15.00
N ASP A 43 4.21 -8.82 14.30
CA ASP A 43 3.61 -9.14 13.01
C ASP A 43 2.10 -9.38 13.15
N ARG A 44 1.68 -10.07 14.21
CA ARG A 44 0.26 -10.32 14.46
C ARG A 44 -0.52 -9.04 14.74
N ILE A 45 0.10 -8.09 15.44
CA ILE A 45 -0.54 -6.79 15.69
C ILE A 45 -0.81 -6.09 14.37
N PHE A 46 0.17 -6.03 13.47
CA PHE A 46 -0.01 -5.37 12.18
C PHE A 46 -1.01 -6.12 11.30
N SER A 47 -1.04 -7.44 11.35
CA SER A 47 -2.04 -8.23 10.63
C SER A 47 -3.45 -7.91 11.12
N TYR A 48 -3.63 -7.82 12.43
CA TYR A 48 -4.92 -7.44 13.02
C TYR A 48 -5.34 -6.05 12.59
N MET A 49 -4.41 -5.10 12.63
CA MET A 49 -4.67 -3.72 12.23
C MET A 49 -5.06 -3.64 10.76
N LEU A 50 -4.38 -4.39 9.91
CA LEU A 50 -4.72 -4.44 8.49
C LEU A 50 -6.16 -4.91 8.30
N ASN A 51 -6.51 -6.05 8.89
CA ASN A 51 -7.84 -6.62 8.74
C ASN A 51 -8.94 -5.70 9.26
N ARG A 52 -8.64 -4.97 10.32
CA ARG A 52 -9.62 -4.07 10.92
C ARG A 52 -9.83 -2.78 10.15
N TYR A 53 -8.78 -2.24 9.55
CA TYR A 53 -8.81 -0.88 9.01
C TYR A 53 -8.76 -0.80 7.50
N ILE A 54 -8.42 -1.88 6.79
CA ILE A 54 -8.28 -1.80 5.34
C ILE A 54 -9.59 -1.43 4.65
N SER A 55 -10.71 -1.87 5.17
CA SER A 55 -12.03 -1.58 4.59
C SER A 55 -12.48 -0.14 4.83
N LYS A 56 -11.80 0.61 5.69
CA LYS A 56 -12.14 2.00 5.95
C LYS A 56 -11.65 2.96 4.87
N TYR A 57 -10.75 2.48 4.00
CA TYR A 57 -10.34 3.24 2.83
C TYR A 57 -11.36 3.02 1.72
N ASP A 58 -11.82 4.10 1.09
CA ASP A 58 -12.71 3.97 -0.05
C ASP A 58 -11.97 3.38 -1.24
N TYR A 59 -10.76 3.85 -1.48
CA TYR A 59 -9.92 3.39 -2.57
C TYR A 59 -8.47 3.30 -2.08
N ILE A 60 -7.81 2.21 -2.41
CA ILE A 60 -6.37 2.05 -2.20
C ILE A 60 -5.75 1.81 -3.57
N PHE A 61 -4.83 2.68 -3.97
CA PHE A 61 -4.17 2.56 -5.26
C PHE A 61 -2.73 2.11 -5.08
N TYR A 62 -2.42 0.98 -5.69
CA TYR A 62 -1.06 0.44 -5.69
C TYR A 62 -0.42 0.81 -7.02
N THR A 63 0.67 1.59 -6.96
CA THR A 63 1.40 1.96 -8.16
C THR A 63 2.40 0.86 -8.49
N SER A 64 2.23 0.24 -9.65
CA SER A 64 3.10 -0.85 -10.07
C SER A 64 4.53 -0.38 -10.20
N PRO A 65 5.49 -1.07 -9.59
CA PRO A 65 6.90 -0.70 -9.71
C PRO A 65 7.56 -1.15 -11.01
N TYR A 66 6.87 -1.97 -11.79
CA TYR A 66 7.47 -2.55 -12.99
C TYR A 66 7.72 -1.54 -14.10
N ASP A 67 6.95 -0.45 -14.12
CA ASP A 67 7.07 0.59 -15.15
C ASP A 67 7.99 1.74 -14.73
N VAL A 68 8.64 1.60 -13.57
CA VAL A 68 9.51 2.64 -13.03
C VAL A 68 10.92 2.10 -12.94
N SER A 69 11.85 2.79 -13.62
CA SER A 69 13.28 2.43 -13.55
C SER A 69 13.78 2.68 -12.14
N LEU A 70 14.57 1.73 -11.65
CA LEU A 70 15.23 1.89 -10.37
C LEU A 70 16.39 2.86 -10.56
N ILE A 71 16.23 4.07 -10.05
CA ILE A 71 17.32 5.04 -10.08
C ILE A 71 18.22 4.73 -8.90
N ASN A 72 19.42 4.24 -9.19
CA ASN A 72 20.43 3.99 -8.18
C ASN A 72 21.14 5.29 -7.88
N ASP A 73 20.68 5.99 -6.85
CA ASP A 73 21.27 7.26 -6.44
C ASP A 73 22.33 7.10 -5.35
N GLY A 74 22.74 5.87 -5.06
CA GLY A 74 23.77 5.58 -4.08
C GLY A 74 23.35 5.71 -2.63
N GLU A 75 22.26 6.39 -2.36
CA GLU A 75 21.71 6.52 -1.00
C GLU A 75 20.68 5.45 -0.68
N ARG A 76 20.02 4.95 -1.71
CA ARG A 76 19.08 3.87 -1.57
C ARG A 76 19.80 2.56 -1.87
N SER A 77 20.37 1.99 -0.84
CA SER A 77 20.95 0.66 -0.96
C SER A 77 19.85 -0.40 -0.98
N MET A 78 18.73 -0.10 -1.65
CA MET A 78 17.73 -1.13 -1.85
C MET A 78 18.26 -2.10 -2.88
N SER A 79 18.74 -3.23 -2.38
CA SER A 79 19.14 -4.29 -3.27
C SER A 79 17.93 -4.71 -4.10
N GLU A 80 18.17 -5.14 -5.31
CA GLU A 80 17.13 -5.68 -6.16
C GLU A 80 16.40 -6.82 -5.47
N SER A 81 17.11 -7.60 -4.66
CA SER A 81 16.55 -8.68 -3.87
C SER A 81 15.50 -8.17 -2.86
N PHE A 82 15.81 -7.09 -2.15
CA PHE A 82 14.87 -6.49 -1.20
C PHE A 82 13.61 -6.02 -1.91
N ARG A 83 13.81 -5.28 -3.01
CA ARG A 83 12.70 -4.76 -3.81
C ARG A 83 11.79 -5.90 -4.30
N ASN A 84 12.38 -6.98 -4.81
CA ASN A 84 11.62 -8.10 -5.33
C ASN A 84 10.83 -8.80 -4.23
N LYS A 85 11.41 -8.94 -3.04
CA LYS A 85 10.69 -9.54 -1.91
C LYS A 85 9.50 -8.71 -1.47
N ILE A 86 9.65 -7.40 -1.44
CA ILE A 86 8.54 -6.49 -1.10
C ILE A 86 7.44 -6.58 -2.16
N ILE A 87 7.80 -6.54 -3.44
CA ILE A 87 6.83 -6.67 -4.54
C ILE A 87 6.08 -7.98 -4.42
N ASN A 88 6.78 -9.08 -4.17
CA ASN A 88 6.15 -10.39 -4.03
C ASN A 88 5.16 -10.43 -2.89
N LEU A 89 5.46 -9.78 -1.77
CA LEU A 89 4.54 -9.73 -0.63
C LEU A 89 3.26 -8.97 -0.98
N TYR A 90 3.37 -7.84 -1.71
CA TYR A 90 2.18 -7.14 -2.17
C TYR A 90 1.35 -8.02 -3.09
N GLU A 91 1.98 -8.68 -4.04
CA GLU A 91 1.26 -9.52 -5.00
C GLU A 91 0.59 -10.72 -4.32
N GLU A 92 1.25 -11.31 -3.35
CA GLU A 92 0.73 -12.49 -2.66
C GLU A 92 -0.35 -12.16 -1.64
N LEU A 93 -0.18 -11.07 -0.89
CA LEU A 93 -1.01 -10.81 0.28
C LEU A 93 -2.04 -9.71 0.09
N ILE A 94 -1.87 -8.82 -0.86
CA ILE A 94 -2.72 -7.64 -1.01
C ILE A 94 -3.46 -7.59 -2.34
N LEU A 95 -2.74 -7.74 -3.45
CA LEU A 95 -3.34 -7.56 -4.77
C LEU A 95 -4.37 -8.67 -5.03
N ASN A 96 -5.53 -8.28 -5.53
CA ASN A 96 -6.65 -9.18 -5.81
C ASN A 96 -7.25 -9.85 -4.57
N LYS A 97 -6.91 -9.38 -3.37
CA LYS A 97 -7.45 -9.91 -2.11
C LYS A 97 -8.53 -9.02 -1.51
N TYR A 98 -8.58 -7.76 -1.91
CA TYR A 98 -9.52 -6.78 -1.35
C TYR A 98 -10.20 -6.02 -2.47
N PRO A 99 -11.53 -5.78 -2.38
CA PRO A 99 -12.28 -5.15 -3.48
C PRO A 99 -11.96 -3.67 -3.68
N ASN A 100 -11.38 -3.02 -2.67
CA ASN A 100 -11.06 -1.59 -2.74
C ASN A 100 -9.60 -1.32 -3.09
N VAL A 101 -8.84 -2.33 -3.47
CA VAL A 101 -7.44 -2.19 -3.88
C VAL A 101 -7.37 -2.27 -5.40
N PHE A 102 -6.76 -1.25 -6.01
CA PHE A 102 -6.64 -1.12 -7.46
C PHE A 102 -5.18 -0.93 -7.85
N VAL A 103 -4.78 -1.57 -8.94
CA VAL A 103 -3.41 -1.47 -9.44
C VAL A 103 -3.35 -0.41 -10.54
N LEU A 104 -2.39 0.51 -10.41
CA LEU A 104 -2.13 1.54 -11.42
C LEU A 104 -0.84 1.20 -12.15
N GLU A 105 -0.91 1.17 -13.48
CA GLU A 105 0.22 0.81 -14.33
C GLU A 105 0.41 1.83 -15.44
N GLY A 106 1.59 1.80 -16.04
CA GLY A 106 1.89 2.61 -17.22
C GLY A 106 2.47 3.97 -16.87
N SER A 107 2.26 4.94 -17.75
CA SER A 107 2.75 6.29 -17.59
C SER A 107 2.02 7.02 -16.47
N VAL A 108 2.56 8.16 -16.04
CA VAL A 108 1.89 9.01 -15.06
C VAL A 108 0.50 9.41 -15.53
N GLU A 109 0.38 9.77 -16.80
CA GLU A 109 -0.91 10.13 -17.38
C GLU A 109 -1.91 8.97 -17.36
N SER A 110 -1.45 7.78 -17.75
CA SER A 110 -2.27 6.58 -17.73
C SER A 110 -2.75 6.26 -16.32
N ARG A 111 -1.89 6.35 -15.33
CA ARG A 111 -2.22 6.09 -13.94
C ARG A 111 -3.23 7.11 -13.42
N TYR A 112 -3.01 8.38 -13.74
CA TYR A 112 -3.93 9.44 -13.35
C TYR A 112 -5.32 9.21 -13.92
N ASN A 113 -5.40 8.93 -15.23
CA ASN A 113 -6.67 8.71 -15.89
C ASN A 113 -7.41 7.52 -15.31
N LYS A 114 -6.69 6.45 -14.99
CA LYS A 114 -7.28 5.27 -14.38
C LYS A 114 -7.84 5.57 -13.00
N MET A 115 -7.09 6.32 -12.20
CA MET A 115 -7.53 6.70 -10.85
C MET A 115 -8.80 7.54 -10.93
N VAL A 116 -8.82 8.54 -11.80
CA VAL A 116 -10.00 9.40 -11.98
C VAL A 116 -11.20 8.58 -12.42
N GLU A 117 -11.02 7.65 -13.35
CA GLU A 117 -12.09 6.78 -13.81
C GLU A 117 -12.69 5.96 -12.67
N ILE A 118 -11.84 5.36 -11.85
CA ILE A 118 -12.30 4.53 -10.73
C ILE A 118 -13.08 5.36 -9.72
N ILE A 119 -12.55 6.52 -9.35
CA ILE A 119 -13.20 7.40 -8.37
C ILE A 119 -14.52 7.92 -8.93
N SER A 120 -14.56 8.31 -10.20
CA SER A 120 -15.78 8.83 -10.81
C SER A 120 -16.87 7.77 -10.88
N ASN A 121 -16.52 6.54 -11.19
CA ASN A 121 -17.49 5.44 -11.25
C ASN A 121 -18.05 5.13 -9.86
N GLY A 122 -17.24 5.22 -8.83
CA GLY A 122 -17.69 5.02 -7.46
C GLY A 122 -18.65 6.09 -6.99
N LYS A 123 -18.49 7.31 -7.50
CA LYS A 123 -19.36 8.44 -7.10
C LYS A 123 -20.71 8.46 -7.80
N THR A 124 -20.87 7.69 -8.88
CA THR A 124 -22.12 7.66 -9.62
C THR A 124 -23.12 6.65 -9.07
N GLU A 125 -22.72 5.91 -8.07
CA GLU A 125 -23.63 5.03 -7.34
C GLU A 125 -24.25 5.79 -6.16
#